data_76f4994fcb7e72ac348665366a2dcf7e
#
_entry.id   76f4994fcb7e72ac348665366a2dcf7e
#
_cell.length_a   1.000
_cell.length_b   1.000
_cell.length_c   1.000
_cell.angle_alpha   90.00
_cell.angle_beta   90.00
_cell.angle_gamma   90.00
#
_symmetry.space_group_name_H-M   'P 1'
#
loop_
_entity.id
_entity.type
_entity.pdbx_description
1 polymer ?
#
loop_
_entity_poly.entity_id
_entity_poly.type
_entity_poly.pdbx_seq_one_letter_code
_entity_poly.pdbx_strand_id
1 'polypeptide(L)'
;MFKFFKDPKWFLWAYLGATIILSSLWIQVQIDVQINEWFGDFYDMIQEALAEPYAITIEEYWASLLSFITLAGMYVAVAVLVGYFTNHFLFRWRTAMVEWYHSVYDKARKIEGASQRVQEDTIKFSRIMESLGTSLIEALMILVEFMPILFGLSIGIPIFFFGEWEYGLVVGALLWSIGGTLFLVGLGLILRLVGVEYDLQKQEAAYRKMLVIAEDDETVRPKTLEELFNDVRQIHFLSYIRYLYFDIGRIAFLQANVLSAYVFLAPAIVAGVVTLGVMQQIIRAFGRVEGSMQYLLKAWPTIIELASVYKRLREFESKIDLLQIEESSLSFWEKYKKHWEKYKKQW
;
A
#
# COMPACT_ATOMS: atom_id res chain seq x y z
N MET A 1 -9.27 6.54 16.78
CA MET A 1 -8.34 5.87 15.86
C MET A 1 -6.96 5.61 16.47
N PHE A 2 -6.24 6.61 16.98
CA PHE A 2 -4.87 6.47 17.48
C PHE A 2 -4.75 6.20 19.00
N LYS A 3 -5.79 5.69 19.63
CA LYS A 3 -5.77 5.30 21.05
C LYS A 3 -4.74 4.20 21.34
N PHE A 4 -4.52 3.29 20.39
CA PHE A 4 -3.51 2.24 20.46
C PHE A 4 -2.10 2.76 20.80
N PHE A 5 -1.73 3.92 20.26
CA PHE A 5 -0.42 4.54 20.51
C PHE A 5 -0.39 5.48 21.73
N LYS A 6 -1.56 5.83 22.29
CA LYS A 6 -1.67 6.81 23.37
C LYS A 6 -2.06 6.20 24.73
N ASP A 7 -2.69 5.04 24.73
CA ASP A 7 -3.17 4.37 25.93
C ASP A 7 -2.05 3.53 26.55
N PRO A 8 -1.74 3.72 27.86
CA PRO A 8 -0.71 2.97 28.57
C PRO A 8 -0.88 1.44 28.48
N LYS A 9 -2.12 0.94 28.40
CA LYS A 9 -2.45 -0.49 28.24
C LYS A 9 -1.85 -1.08 26.96
N TRP A 10 -1.84 -0.30 25.88
CA TRP A 10 -1.42 -0.75 24.55
C TRP A 10 -0.02 -0.27 24.17
N PHE A 11 0.60 0.60 24.94
CA PHE A 11 1.88 1.25 24.65
C PHE A 11 2.97 0.22 24.26
N LEU A 12 3.15 -0.84 25.06
CA LEU A 12 4.16 -1.85 24.78
C LEU A 12 3.91 -2.55 23.44
N TRP A 13 2.66 -2.95 23.18
CA TRP A 13 2.30 -3.58 21.92
C TRP A 13 2.43 -2.64 20.72
N ALA A 14 2.07 -1.37 20.88
CA ALA A 14 2.12 -0.38 19.82
C ALA A 14 3.56 -0.11 19.38
N TYR A 15 4.45 0.18 20.32
CA TYR A 15 5.82 0.58 19.98
C TYR A 15 6.75 -0.61 19.78
N LEU A 16 6.75 -1.60 20.67
CA LEU A 16 7.57 -2.81 20.48
C LEU A 16 7.10 -3.59 19.24
N GLY A 17 5.78 -3.71 19.05
CA GLY A 17 5.24 -4.37 17.88
C GLY A 17 5.61 -3.68 16.58
N ALA A 18 5.52 -2.35 16.51
CA ALA A 18 5.98 -1.59 15.36
C ALA A 18 7.48 -1.79 15.11
N THR A 19 8.31 -1.75 16.17
CA THR A 19 9.75 -1.98 16.04
C THR A 19 10.06 -3.38 15.50
N ILE A 20 9.37 -4.41 15.97
CA ILE A 20 9.55 -5.78 15.46
C ILE A 20 9.20 -5.85 13.97
N ILE A 21 8.07 -5.27 13.56
CA ILE A 21 7.67 -5.24 12.14
C ILE A 21 8.72 -4.54 11.31
N LEU A 22 9.15 -3.32 11.71
CA LEU A 22 10.14 -2.54 10.98
C LEU A 22 11.49 -3.25 10.88
N SER A 23 11.99 -3.82 11.98
CA SER A 23 13.25 -4.57 11.98
C SER A 23 13.17 -5.81 11.08
N SER A 24 12.03 -6.46 11.07
CA SER A 24 11.83 -7.65 10.24
C SER A 24 11.71 -7.31 8.74
N LEU A 25 11.07 -6.20 8.39
CA LEU A 25 11.08 -5.67 7.01
C LEU A 25 12.51 -5.34 6.56
N TRP A 26 13.29 -4.71 7.44
CA TRP A 26 14.71 -4.45 7.18
C TRP A 26 15.50 -5.74 6.92
N ILE A 27 15.32 -6.76 7.76
CA ILE A 27 15.97 -8.07 7.57
C ILE A 27 15.58 -8.68 6.22
N GLN A 28 14.31 -8.59 5.80
CA GLN A 28 13.86 -9.07 4.50
C GLN A 28 14.57 -8.35 3.35
N VAL A 29 14.72 -7.03 3.44
CA VAL A 29 15.43 -6.24 2.42
C VAL A 29 16.93 -6.63 2.39
N GLN A 30 17.57 -6.86 3.55
CA GLN A 30 18.97 -7.33 3.60
C GLN A 30 19.14 -8.72 2.97
N ILE A 31 18.21 -9.65 3.20
CA ILE A 31 18.23 -10.95 2.53
C ILE A 31 18.02 -10.79 1.01
N ASP A 32 17.16 -9.86 0.57
CA ASP A 32 16.94 -9.58 -0.84
C ASP A 32 18.21 -9.00 -1.53
N VAL A 33 19.00 -8.20 -0.82
CA VAL A 33 20.32 -7.74 -1.27
C VAL A 33 21.28 -8.94 -1.44
N GLN A 34 21.36 -9.83 -0.45
CA GLN A 34 22.18 -11.05 -0.55
C GLN A 34 21.73 -11.96 -1.70
N ILE A 35 20.43 -12.07 -1.93
CA ILE A 35 19.90 -12.78 -3.09
C ILE A 35 20.34 -12.10 -4.40
N ASN A 36 20.38 -10.76 -4.44
CA ASN A 36 20.87 -10.04 -5.62
C ASN A 36 22.35 -10.32 -5.90
N GLU A 37 23.19 -10.36 -4.87
CA GLU A 37 24.62 -10.74 -4.96
C GLU A 37 24.75 -12.19 -5.44
N TRP A 38 23.98 -13.11 -4.84
CA TRP A 38 23.97 -14.51 -5.25
C TRP A 38 23.64 -14.68 -6.75
N PHE A 39 22.68 -13.88 -7.29
CA PHE A 39 22.38 -13.93 -8.72
C PHE A 39 23.59 -13.54 -9.57
N GLY A 40 24.39 -12.56 -9.13
CA GLY A 40 25.63 -12.19 -9.78
C GLY A 40 26.60 -13.37 -9.85
N ASP A 41 26.96 -13.91 -8.72
CA ASP A 41 27.93 -14.99 -8.58
C ASP A 41 27.47 -16.26 -9.35
N PHE A 42 26.18 -16.59 -9.24
CA PHE A 42 25.63 -17.77 -9.88
C PHE A 42 25.61 -17.66 -11.41
N TYR A 43 25.25 -16.49 -11.96
CA TYR A 43 25.23 -16.31 -13.40
C TYR A 43 26.64 -16.16 -13.99
N ASP A 44 27.62 -15.64 -13.23
CA ASP A 44 29.03 -15.64 -13.64
C ASP A 44 29.59 -17.07 -13.66
N MET A 45 29.25 -17.90 -12.66
CA MET A 45 29.58 -19.33 -12.65
C MET A 45 28.96 -20.05 -13.86
N ILE A 46 27.71 -19.75 -14.22
CA ILE A 46 27.07 -20.32 -15.43
C ILE A 46 27.83 -19.89 -16.69
N GLN A 47 28.22 -18.61 -16.77
CA GLN A 47 28.97 -18.08 -17.91
C GLN A 47 30.30 -18.83 -18.09
N GLU A 48 31.03 -19.06 -16.99
CA GLU A 48 32.29 -19.78 -16.97
C GLU A 48 32.09 -21.25 -17.40
N ALA A 49 31.10 -21.94 -16.83
CA ALA A 49 30.79 -23.33 -17.17
C ALA A 49 30.38 -23.54 -18.65
N LEU A 50 29.75 -22.51 -19.27
CA LEU A 50 29.35 -22.55 -20.68
C LEU A 50 30.51 -22.15 -21.63
N ALA A 51 31.47 -21.34 -21.15
CA ALA A 51 32.64 -20.93 -21.92
C ALA A 51 33.70 -22.04 -21.98
N GLU A 52 33.94 -22.76 -20.89
CA GLU A 52 34.95 -23.80 -20.77
C GLU A 52 34.33 -25.09 -20.18
N PRO A 53 34.29 -26.20 -20.97
CA PRO A 53 33.80 -27.48 -20.45
C PRO A 53 34.59 -27.94 -19.21
N TYR A 54 33.88 -28.31 -18.14
CA TYR A 54 34.47 -28.76 -16.85
C TYR A 54 35.20 -27.71 -16.06
N ALA A 55 35.10 -26.42 -16.38
CA ALA A 55 35.64 -25.32 -15.56
C ALA A 55 35.05 -25.30 -14.14
N ILE A 56 33.77 -25.66 -14.03
CA ILE A 56 33.01 -25.75 -12.78
C ILE A 56 32.66 -27.20 -12.48
N THR A 57 32.87 -27.61 -11.23
CA THR A 57 32.50 -28.96 -10.76
C THR A 57 31.00 -29.04 -10.43
N ILE A 58 30.45 -30.26 -10.49
CA ILE A 58 29.04 -30.49 -10.14
C ILE A 58 28.77 -30.18 -8.65
N GLU A 59 29.77 -30.38 -7.79
CA GLU A 59 29.73 -30.06 -6.36
C GLU A 59 29.60 -28.57 -6.13
N GLU A 60 30.38 -27.74 -6.83
CA GLU A 60 30.30 -26.27 -6.76
C GLU A 60 28.95 -25.76 -7.24
N TYR A 61 28.41 -26.32 -8.31
CA TYR A 61 27.08 -25.99 -8.81
C TYR A 61 26.00 -26.28 -7.77
N TRP A 62 25.99 -27.48 -7.16
CA TRP A 62 25.05 -27.82 -6.11
C TRP A 62 25.23 -27.00 -4.83
N ALA A 63 26.47 -26.67 -4.47
CA ALA A 63 26.78 -25.81 -3.32
C ALA A 63 26.15 -24.41 -3.49
N SER A 64 26.25 -23.84 -4.70
CA SER A 64 25.64 -22.55 -5.03
C SER A 64 24.10 -22.61 -4.94
N LEU A 65 23.48 -23.64 -5.49
CA LEU A 65 22.02 -23.82 -5.36
C LEU A 65 21.58 -23.99 -3.90
N LEU A 66 22.37 -24.72 -3.08
CA LEU A 66 22.05 -24.90 -1.67
C LEU A 66 22.17 -23.59 -0.89
N SER A 67 23.13 -22.72 -1.23
CA SER A 67 23.24 -21.38 -0.64
C SER A 67 22.00 -20.54 -0.94
N PHE A 68 21.48 -20.58 -2.17
CA PHE A 68 20.21 -19.92 -2.52
C PHE A 68 19.03 -20.46 -1.71
N ILE A 69 18.91 -21.80 -1.61
CA ILE A 69 17.83 -22.43 -0.82
C ILE A 69 17.89 -21.96 0.64
N THR A 70 19.11 -21.77 1.18
CA THR A 70 19.29 -21.28 2.55
C THR A 70 18.81 -19.82 2.67
N LEU A 71 19.22 -18.93 1.75
CA LEU A 71 18.78 -17.53 1.72
C LEU A 71 17.26 -17.42 1.54
N ALA A 72 16.72 -18.16 0.56
CA ALA A 72 15.27 -18.20 0.29
C ALA A 72 14.50 -18.75 1.49
N GLY A 73 15.01 -19.78 2.16
CA GLY A 73 14.43 -20.35 3.37
C GLY A 73 14.39 -19.35 4.53
N MET A 74 15.46 -18.60 4.75
CA MET A 74 15.49 -17.51 5.73
C MET A 74 14.49 -16.42 5.39
N TYR A 75 14.42 -16.00 4.12
CA TYR A 75 13.43 -15.02 3.66
C TYR A 75 12.01 -15.48 3.93
N VAL A 76 11.67 -16.71 3.54
CA VAL A 76 10.34 -17.30 3.77
C VAL A 76 10.01 -17.39 5.25
N ALA A 77 10.95 -17.83 6.09
CA ALA A 77 10.74 -17.92 7.54
C ALA A 77 10.43 -16.54 8.14
N VAL A 78 11.22 -15.52 7.80
CA VAL A 78 11.00 -14.16 8.28
C VAL A 78 9.66 -13.62 7.76
N ALA A 79 9.37 -13.75 6.46
CA ALA A 79 8.14 -13.25 5.85
C ALA A 79 6.88 -13.87 6.49
N VAL A 80 6.86 -15.20 6.72
CA VAL A 80 5.73 -15.89 7.34
C VAL A 80 5.54 -15.45 8.79
N LEU A 81 6.63 -15.39 9.58
CA LEU A 81 6.57 -14.99 10.98
C LEU A 81 6.12 -13.52 11.12
N VAL A 82 6.62 -12.63 10.28
CA VAL A 82 6.21 -11.22 10.24
C VAL A 82 4.75 -11.09 9.87
N GLY A 83 4.30 -11.78 8.81
CA GLY A 83 2.89 -11.76 8.40
C GLY A 83 1.96 -12.22 9.54
N TYR A 84 2.32 -13.30 10.23
CA TYR A 84 1.57 -13.77 11.42
C TYR A 84 1.56 -12.71 12.53
N PHE A 85 2.71 -12.15 12.86
CA PHE A 85 2.83 -11.13 13.90
C PHE A 85 2.06 -9.85 13.55
N THR A 86 2.13 -9.42 12.31
CA THR A 86 1.42 -8.24 11.80
C THR A 86 -0.09 -8.38 11.90
N ASN A 87 -0.65 -9.56 11.59
CA ASN A 87 -2.07 -9.84 11.80
C ASN A 87 -2.48 -9.70 13.28
N HIS A 88 -1.64 -10.16 14.21
CA HIS A 88 -1.88 -9.96 15.65
C HIS A 88 -1.76 -8.50 16.07
N PHE A 89 -0.81 -7.76 15.54
CA PHE A 89 -0.64 -6.32 15.77
C PHE A 89 -1.87 -5.53 15.32
N LEU A 90 -2.36 -5.80 14.12
CA LEU A 90 -3.56 -5.19 13.56
C LEU A 90 -4.79 -5.44 14.39
N PHE A 91 -5.00 -6.68 14.79
CA PHE A 91 -6.17 -7.03 15.58
C PHE A 91 -6.14 -6.34 16.95
N ARG A 92 -4.96 -6.18 17.56
CA ARG A 92 -4.80 -5.39 18.80
C ARG A 92 -5.05 -3.91 18.59
N TRP A 93 -4.60 -3.35 17.47
CA TRP A 93 -4.92 -1.96 17.13
C TRP A 93 -6.43 -1.77 16.99
N ARG A 94 -7.08 -2.65 16.25
CA ARG A 94 -8.55 -2.67 16.16
C ARG A 94 -9.21 -2.82 17.54
N THR A 95 -8.72 -3.72 18.38
CA THR A 95 -9.25 -3.95 19.73
C THR A 95 -9.19 -2.66 20.56
N ALA A 96 -8.07 -1.94 20.52
CA ALA A 96 -7.92 -0.67 21.22
C ALA A 96 -8.93 0.39 20.74
N MET A 97 -9.21 0.46 19.43
CA MET A 97 -10.26 1.34 18.90
C MET A 97 -11.64 0.94 19.39
N VAL A 98 -11.98 -0.35 19.28
CA VAL A 98 -13.30 -0.88 19.65
C VAL A 98 -13.55 -0.76 21.17
N GLU A 99 -12.56 -1.06 22.01
CA GLU A 99 -12.66 -0.85 23.47
C GLU A 99 -12.99 0.60 23.81
N TRP A 100 -12.35 1.54 23.15
CA TRP A 100 -12.66 2.95 23.34
C TRP A 100 -14.08 3.29 22.88
N TYR A 101 -14.52 2.82 21.70
CA TYR A 101 -15.89 3.05 21.25
C TYR A 101 -16.91 2.42 22.20
N HIS A 102 -16.64 1.23 22.74
CA HIS A 102 -17.51 0.59 23.73
C HIS A 102 -17.63 1.44 25.01
N SER A 103 -16.53 2.04 25.47
CA SER A 103 -16.55 2.90 26.67
C SER A 103 -17.43 4.15 26.53
N VAL A 104 -17.69 4.58 25.29
CA VAL A 104 -18.54 5.73 24.94
C VAL A 104 -19.78 5.35 24.15
N TYR A 105 -20.13 4.06 24.11
CA TYR A 105 -21.16 3.53 23.20
C TYR A 105 -22.56 4.12 23.46
N ASP A 106 -22.92 4.42 24.68
CA ASP A 106 -24.22 5.06 25.02
C ASP A 106 -24.42 6.41 24.28
N LYS A 107 -23.34 7.11 23.97
CA LYS A 107 -23.34 8.33 23.16
C LYS A 107 -23.21 7.99 21.68
N ALA A 108 -22.30 7.11 21.34
CA ALA A 108 -22.02 6.70 19.98
C ALA A 108 -23.25 6.13 19.25
N ARG A 109 -24.06 5.31 19.93
CA ARG A 109 -25.29 4.72 19.38
C ARG A 109 -26.35 5.73 18.92
N LYS A 110 -26.30 6.98 19.39
CA LYS A 110 -27.19 8.06 18.96
C LYS A 110 -26.81 8.65 17.59
N ILE A 111 -25.59 8.32 17.11
CA ILE A 111 -25.06 8.81 15.84
C ILE A 111 -25.43 7.80 14.74
N GLU A 112 -26.01 8.30 13.65
CA GLU A 112 -26.38 7.47 12.50
C GLU A 112 -25.16 6.71 11.96
N GLY A 113 -25.32 5.40 11.70
CA GLY A 113 -24.27 4.52 11.20
C GLY A 113 -23.22 4.12 12.23
N ALA A 114 -23.45 4.33 13.54
CA ALA A 114 -22.52 3.96 14.60
C ALA A 114 -22.05 2.50 14.54
N SER A 115 -22.96 1.56 14.30
CA SER A 115 -22.65 0.13 14.19
C SER A 115 -21.66 -0.15 13.05
N GLN A 116 -21.87 0.46 11.89
CA GLN A 116 -20.97 0.33 10.73
C GLN A 116 -19.59 0.93 11.03
N ARG A 117 -19.54 2.09 11.72
CA ARG A 117 -18.26 2.74 12.10
C ARG A 117 -17.45 1.86 13.06
N VAL A 118 -18.13 1.29 14.08
CA VAL A 118 -17.45 0.45 15.09
C VAL A 118 -17.03 -0.89 14.52
N GLN A 119 -17.84 -1.53 13.68
CA GLN A 119 -17.56 -2.87 13.15
C GLN A 119 -16.73 -2.84 11.88
N GLU A 120 -17.20 -2.14 10.84
CA GLU A 120 -16.64 -2.23 9.48
C GLU A 120 -15.47 -1.25 9.27
N ASP A 121 -15.68 0.03 9.63
CA ASP A 121 -14.65 1.04 9.36
C ASP A 121 -13.39 0.85 10.23
N THR A 122 -13.51 0.31 11.45
CA THR A 122 -12.32 0.00 12.29
C THR A 122 -11.45 -1.09 11.70
N ILE A 123 -12.05 -2.16 11.16
CA ILE A 123 -11.26 -3.24 10.54
C ILE A 123 -10.66 -2.79 9.21
N LYS A 124 -11.42 -2.02 8.41
CA LYS A 124 -10.91 -1.46 7.16
C LYS A 124 -9.75 -0.52 7.41
N PHE A 125 -9.90 0.40 8.36
CA PHE A 125 -8.85 1.34 8.73
C PHE A 125 -7.55 0.66 9.15
N SER A 126 -7.61 -0.26 10.11
CA SER A 126 -6.41 -0.93 10.61
C SER A 126 -5.73 -1.76 9.51
N ARG A 127 -6.50 -2.49 8.70
CA ARG A 127 -5.97 -3.31 7.59
C ARG A 127 -5.32 -2.47 6.50
N ILE A 128 -5.95 -1.35 6.11
CA ILE A 128 -5.40 -0.48 5.08
C ILE A 128 -4.15 0.25 5.61
N MET A 129 -4.18 0.73 6.85
CA MET A 129 -3.02 1.39 7.49
C MET A 129 -1.81 0.46 7.58
N GLU A 130 -2.04 -0.82 7.88
CA GLU A 130 -0.97 -1.81 7.89
C GLU A 130 -0.41 -2.03 6.48
N SER A 131 -1.28 -2.40 5.54
CA SER A 131 -0.88 -2.71 4.17
C SER A 131 -0.12 -1.54 3.51
N LEU A 132 -0.68 -0.31 3.57
CA LEU A 132 -0.02 0.86 3.02
C LEU A 132 1.24 1.24 3.80
N GLY A 133 1.19 1.17 5.13
CA GLY A 133 2.32 1.56 5.99
C GLY A 133 3.52 0.64 5.80
N THR A 134 3.32 -0.67 5.88
CA THR A 134 4.38 -1.66 5.71
C THR A 134 4.99 -1.60 4.32
N SER A 135 4.15 -1.57 3.27
CA SER A 135 4.65 -1.53 1.89
C SER A 135 5.33 -0.21 1.52
N LEU A 136 4.89 0.92 2.08
CA LEU A 136 5.59 2.20 1.89
C LEU A 136 6.98 2.19 2.55
N ILE A 137 7.06 1.68 3.76
CA ILE A 137 8.34 1.57 4.49
C ILE A 137 9.26 0.59 3.78
N GLU A 138 8.75 -0.55 3.35
CA GLU A 138 9.51 -1.53 2.54
C GLU A 138 10.05 -0.89 1.26
N ALA A 139 9.22 -0.15 0.51
CA ALA A 139 9.64 0.55 -0.70
C ALA A 139 10.75 1.58 -0.41
N LEU A 140 10.66 2.33 0.69
CA LEU A 140 11.72 3.26 1.11
C LEU A 140 13.01 2.52 1.50
N MET A 141 12.92 1.42 2.23
CA MET A 141 14.07 0.58 2.60
C MET A 141 14.77 0.00 1.36
N ILE A 142 13.99 -0.50 0.39
CA ILE A 142 14.53 -0.99 -0.89
C ILE A 142 15.27 0.13 -1.62
N LEU A 143 14.72 1.34 -1.69
CA LEU A 143 15.40 2.47 -2.33
C LEU A 143 16.72 2.81 -1.63
N VAL A 144 16.75 2.81 -0.29
CA VAL A 144 17.96 3.10 0.51
C VAL A 144 19.05 2.08 0.23
N GLU A 145 18.72 0.79 0.07
CA GLU A 145 19.68 -0.28 -0.16
C GLU A 145 20.07 -0.44 -1.64
N PHE A 146 19.09 -0.46 -2.53
CA PHE A 146 19.34 -0.79 -3.94
C PHE A 146 19.84 0.40 -4.78
N MET A 147 19.60 1.67 -4.40
CA MET A 147 20.21 2.80 -5.12
C MET A 147 21.74 2.83 -5.01
N PRO A 148 22.38 2.66 -3.84
CA PRO A 148 23.83 2.54 -3.74
C PRO A 148 24.38 1.33 -4.50
N ILE A 149 23.71 0.20 -4.50
CA ILE A 149 24.10 -0.99 -5.28
C ILE A 149 24.06 -0.66 -6.78
N LEU A 150 22.98 -0.06 -7.25
CA LEU A 150 22.83 0.33 -8.65
C LEU A 150 23.88 1.37 -9.06
N PHE A 151 24.22 2.31 -8.16
CA PHE A 151 25.32 3.25 -8.35
C PHE A 151 26.66 2.52 -8.49
N GLY A 152 26.99 1.62 -7.55
CA GLY A 152 28.23 0.84 -7.60
C GLY A 152 28.38 0.02 -8.88
N LEU A 153 27.27 -0.59 -9.33
CA LEU A 153 27.23 -1.36 -10.57
C LEU A 153 27.26 -0.49 -11.85
N SER A 154 27.03 0.82 -11.74
CA SER A 154 27.08 1.77 -12.87
C SER A 154 28.51 2.24 -13.22
N ILE A 155 29.47 2.09 -12.29
CA ILE A 155 30.82 2.63 -12.45
C ILE A 155 31.56 1.91 -13.57
N GLY A 156 32.06 2.69 -14.55
CA GLY A 156 32.85 2.15 -15.67
C GLY A 156 32.05 1.41 -16.73
N ILE A 157 30.71 1.46 -16.67
CA ILE A 157 29.83 0.80 -17.63
C ILE A 157 29.23 1.86 -18.57
N PRO A 158 29.35 1.70 -19.93
CA PRO A 158 28.68 2.58 -20.88
C PRO A 158 27.18 2.32 -20.90
N ILE A 159 26.40 3.37 -20.59
CA ILE A 159 24.94 3.33 -20.43
C ILE A 159 24.28 4.11 -21.57
N PHE A 160 23.24 3.55 -22.16
CA PHE A 160 22.50 4.20 -23.24
C PHE A 160 21.96 5.56 -22.78
N PHE A 161 22.15 6.59 -23.59
CA PHE A 161 21.92 8.02 -23.35
C PHE A 161 22.90 8.72 -22.39
N PHE A 162 23.58 8.02 -21.48
CA PHE A 162 24.39 8.63 -20.43
C PHE A 162 25.91 8.42 -20.62
N GLY A 163 26.32 7.47 -21.51
CA GLY A 163 27.72 7.12 -21.66
C GLY A 163 28.28 6.44 -20.39
N GLU A 164 29.52 6.79 -20.00
CA GLU A 164 30.19 6.25 -18.80
C GLU A 164 29.91 7.08 -17.53
N TRP A 165 28.74 7.71 -17.46
CA TRP A 165 28.36 8.49 -16.28
C TRP A 165 28.00 7.57 -15.11
N GLU A 166 28.72 7.72 -13.97
CA GLU A 166 28.59 6.86 -12.80
C GLU A 166 27.18 6.77 -12.22
N TYR A 167 26.33 7.79 -12.39
CA TYR A 167 24.93 7.81 -11.95
C TYR A 167 23.94 7.35 -13.04
N GLY A 168 24.43 6.91 -14.19
CA GLY A 168 23.58 6.66 -15.37
C GLY A 168 22.47 5.64 -15.12
N LEU A 169 22.77 4.52 -14.44
CA LEU A 169 21.74 3.52 -14.12
C LEU A 169 20.73 4.03 -13.09
N VAL A 170 21.20 4.74 -12.05
CA VAL A 170 20.30 5.30 -11.02
C VAL A 170 19.36 6.33 -11.64
N VAL A 171 19.93 7.28 -12.41
CA VAL A 171 19.13 8.31 -13.08
C VAL A 171 18.23 7.69 -14.15
N GLY A 172 18.71 6.69 -14.88
CA GLY A 172 17.91 5.92 -15.84
C GLY A 172 16.69 5.27 -15.18
N ALA A 173 16.89 4.57 -14.05
CA ALA A 173 15.80 3.95 -13.29
C ALA A 173 14.79 4.99 -12.78
N LEU A 174 15.27 6.11 -12.24
CA LEU A 174 14.41 7.19 -11.76
C LEU A 174 13.60 7.84 -12.91
N LEU A 175 14.25 8.18 -14.02
CA LEU A 175 13.58 8.79 -15.17
C LEU A 175 12.57 7.85 -15.81
N TRP A 176 12.89 6.55 -15.91
CA TRP A 176 11.96 5.55 -16.40
C TRP A 176 10.74 5.40 -15.48
N SER A 177 10.95 5.30 -14.18
CA SER A 177 9.88 5.17 -13.19
C SER A 177 8.97 6.40 -13.15
N ILE A 178 9.55 7.61 -13.14
CA ILE A 178 8.80 8.87 -13.16
C ILE A 178 8.07 9.02 -14.49
N GLY A 179 8.74 8.76 -15.62
CA GLY A 179 8.15 8.82 -16.94
C GLY A 179 6.96 7.89 -17.11
N GLY A 180 7.09 6.64 -16.66
CA GLY A 180 6.00 5.67 -16.66
C GLY A 180 4.84 6.07 -15.74
N THR A 181 5.15 6.62 -14.58
CA THR A 181 4.13 7.16 -13.66
C THR A 181 3.36 8.31 -14.32
N LEU A 182 4.06 9.26 -14.91
CA LEU A 182 3.44 10.40 -15.63
C LEU A 182 2.62 9.93 -16.82
N PHE A 183 3.10 8.94 -17.56
CA PHE A 183 2.37 8.31 -18.67
C PHE A 183 1.05 7.70 -18.20
N LEU A 184 1.05 6.89 -17.13
CA LEU A 184 -0.15 6.26 -16.62
C LEU A 184 -1.14 7.25 -15.99
N VAL A 185 -0.63 8.27 -15.28
CA VAL A 185 -1.46 9.36 -14.75
C VAL A 185 -2.08 10.16 -15.91
N GLY A 186 -1.29 10.52 -16.91
CA GLY A 186 -1.78 11.22 -18.11
C GLY A 186 -2.86 10.44 -18.84
N LEU A 187 -2.65 9.12 -19.03
CA LEU A 187 -3.64 8.23 -19.63
C LEU A 187 -4.93 8.16 -18.80
N GLY A 188 -4.83 8.06 -17.48
CA GLY A 188 -5.97 8.08 -16.56
C GLY A 188 -6.76 9.39 -16.62
N LEU A 189 -6.07 10.54 -16.76
CA LEU A 189 -6.70 11.85 -16.91
C LEU A 189 -7.41 12.00 -18.27
N ILE A 190 -6.76 11.57 -19.36
CA ILE A 190 -7.35 11.61 -20.73
C ILE A 190 -8.62 10.75 -20.77
N LEU A 191 -8.60 9.57 -20.18
CA LEU A 191 -9.72 8.65 -20.10
C LEU A 191 -10.76 9.04 -19.05
N ARG A 192 -10.52 10.09 -18.27
CA ARG A 192 -11.40 10.56 -17.19
C ARG A 192 -11.81 9.47 -16.21
N LEU A 193 -10.87 8.61 -15.81
CA LEU A 193 -11.16 7.47 -14.94
C LEU A 193 -11.73 7.88 -13.59
N VAL A 194 -11.18 8.93 -12.98
CA VAL A 194 -11.69 9.47 -11.70
C VAL A 194 -13.14 9.95 -11.83
N GLY A 195 -13.49 10.59 -12.97
CA GLY A 195 -14.85 11.04 -13.25
C GLY A 195 -15.84 9.89 -13.37
N VAL A 196 -15.47 8.82 -14.09
CA VAL A 196 -16.32 7.63 -14.24
C VAL A 196 -16.51 6.92 -12.92
N GLU A 197 -15.46 6.78 -12.13
CA GLU A 197 -15.53 6.16 -10.80
C GLU A 197 -16.47 6.96 -9.86
N TYR A 198 -16.37 8.29 -9.91
CA TYR A 198 -17.30 9.15 -9.16
C TYR A 198 -18.76 8.96 -9.61
N ASP A 199 -19.01 8.96 -10.92
CA ASP A 199 -20.35 8.78 -11.48
C ASP A 199 -20.91 7.39 -11.15
N LEU A 200 -20.06 6.34 -11.19
CA LEU A 200 -20.41 4.97 -10.81
C LEU A 200 -20.84 4.91 -9.34
N GLN A 201 -20.04 5.47 -8.43
CA GLN A 201 -20.39 5.50 -7.00
C GLN A 201 -21.68 6.30 -6.74
N LYS A 202 -21.91 7.38 -7.49
CA LYS A 202 -23.13 8.19 -7.40
C LYS A 202 -24.37 7.41 -7.83
N GLN A 203 -24.31 6.68 -8.95
CA GLN A 203 -25.45 5.88 -9.46
C GLN A 203 -25.74 4.70 -8.53
N GLU A 204 -24.69 3.99 -8.07
CA GLU A 204 -24.83 2.91 -7.08
C GLU A 204 -25.46 3.40 -5.77
N ALA A 205 -25.03 4.58 -5.29
CA ALA A 205 -25.60 5.18 -4.08
C ALA A 205 -27.08 5.57 -4.26
N ALA A 206 -27.44 6.10 -5.44
CA ALA A 206 -28.83 6.45 -5.76
C ALA A 206 -29.73 5.21 -5.81
N TYR A 207 -29.28 4.15 -6.48
CA TYR A 207 -30.00 2.88 -6.54
C TYR A 207 -30.17 2.25 -5.16
N ARG A 208 -29.10 2.18 -4.34
CA ARG A 208 -29.17 1.68 -2.96
C ARG A 208 -30.15 2.48 -2.10
N LYS A 209 -30.10 3.83 -2.20
CA LYS A 209 -31.03 4.69 -1.46
C LYS A 209 -32.48 4.38 -1.79
N MET A 210 -32.78 4.15 -3.07
CA MET A 210 -34.16 3.83 -3.50
C MET A 210 -34.59 2.43 -3.05
N LEU A 211 -33.68 1.45 -3.03
CA LEU A 211 -33.98 0.12 -2.48
C LEU A 211 -34.33 0.19 -0.99
N VAL A 212 -33.56 0.95 -0.18
CA VAL A 212 -33.88 1.15 1.25
C VAL A 212 -35.24 1.83 1.44
N ILE A 213 -35.58 2.83 0.60
CA ILE A 213 -36.93 3.47 0.66
C ILE A 213 -38.00 2.46 0.30
N ALA A 214 -37.78 1.60 -0.68
CA ALA A 214 -38.72 0.58 -1.13
C ALA A 214 -38.96 -0.55 -0.10
N GLU A 215 -38.06 -0.74 0.87
CA GLU A 215 -38.27 -1.67 1.99
C GLU A 215 -39.42 -1.20 2.92
N ASP A 216 -39.55 0.12 3.09
CA ASP A 216 -40.51 0.72 4.02
C ASP A 216 -41.75 1.34 3.32
N ASP A 217 -41.70 1.54 1.99
CA ASP A 217 -42.74 2.27 1.22
C ASP A 217 -43.19 1.48 -0.01
N GLU A 218 -44.36 0.86 0.08
CA GLU A 218 -45.00 0.10 -0.99
C GLU A 218 -45.37 0.97 -2.21
N THR A 219 -45.30 2.30 -2.11
CA THR A 219 -45.60 3.21 -3.22
C THR A 219 -44.47 3.30 -4.25
N VAL A 220 -43.28 2.82 -3.92
CA VAL A 220 -42.14 2.75 -4.83
C VAL A 220 -42.44 1.74 -5.93
N ARG A 221 -42.49 2.23 -7.16
CA ARG A 221 -42.84 1.39 -8.31
C ARG A 221 -41.62 0.56 -8.75
N PRO A 222 -41.79 -0.74 -9.08
CA PRO A 222 -40.72 -1.58 -9.63
C PRO A 222 -40.03 -0.96 -10.86
N LYS A 223 -40.77 -0.24 -11.69
CA LYS A 223 -40.21 0.46 -12.86
C LYS A 223 -39.17 1.52 -12.51
N THR A 224 -39.33 2.21 -11.39
CA THR A 224 -38.32 3.21 -10.91
C THR A 224 -37.03 2.53 -10.52
N LEU A 225 -37.10 1.35 -9.90
CA LEU A 225 -35.92 0.56 -9.55
C LEU A 225 -35.19 0.04 -10.81
N GLU A 226 -35.97 -0.40 -11.81
CA GLU A 226 -35.41 -0.86 -13.09
C GLU A 226 -34.71 0.27 -13.87
N GLU A 227 -35.29 1.47 -13.89
CA GLU A 227 -34.70 2.66 -14.51
C GLU A 227 -33.34 3.02 -13.82
N LEU A 228 -33.31 3.08 -12.50
CA LEU A 228 -32.10 3.37 -11.74
C LEU A 228 -31.04 2.29 -11.93
N PHE A 229 -31.41 1.01 -11.98
CA PHE A 229 -30.48 -0.07 -12.27
C PHE A 229 -29.96 -0.02 -13.71
N ASN A 230 -30.75 0.45 -14.65
CA ASN A 230 -30.31 0.67 -16.02
C ASN A 230 -29.24 1.76 -16.11
N ASP A 231 -29.36 2.85 -15.34
CA ASP A 231 -28.33 3.89 -15.23
C ASP A 231 -27.03 3.32 -14.64
N VAL A 232 -27.14 2.51 -13.58
CA VAL A 232 -25.99 1.77 -13.01
C VAL A 232 -25.32 0.89 -14.07
N ARG A 233 -26.12 0.13 -14.84
CA ARG A 233 -25.59 -0.73 -15.91
C ARG A 233 -24.87 0.06 -17.01
N GLN A 234 -25.40 1.20 -17.43
CA GLN A 234 -24.79 2.03 -18.46
C GLN A 234 -23.43 2.59 -18.00
N ILE A 235 -23.35 3.09 -16.77
CA ILE A 235 -22.10 3.63 -16.25
C ILE A 235 -21.04 2.55 -16.05
N HIS A 236 -21.44 1.33 -15.68
CA HIS A 236 -20.54 0.18 -15.62
C HIS A 236 -19.96 -0.17 -16.99
N PHE A 237 -20.77 -0.25 -18.05
CA PHE A 237 -20.28 -0.50 -19.40
C PHE A 237 -19.33 0.60 -19.90
N LEU A 238 -19.64 1.87 -19.62
CA LEU A 238 -18.74 2.98 -19.93
C LEU A 238 -17.42 2.85 -19.17
N SER A 239 -17.49 2.49 -17.89
CA SER A 239 -16.30 2.21 -17.05
C SER A 239 -15.45 1.10 -17.67
N TYR A 240 -16.04 -0.03 -18.04
CA TYR A 240 -15.31 -1.16 -18.64
C TYR A 240 -14.56 -0.77 -19.91
N ILE A 241 -15.16 0.03 -20.80
CA ILE A 241 -14.50 0.50 -22.02
C ILE A 241 -13.32 1.42 -21.69
N ARG A 242 -13.47 2.35 -20.73
CA ARG A 242 -12.38 3.25 -20.33
C ARG A 242 -11.25 2.50 -19.64
N TYR A 243 -11.58 1.57 -18.76
CA TYR A 243 -10.56 0.71 -18.12
C TYR A 243 -9.88 -0.22 -19.13
N LEU A 244 -10.57 -0.69 -20.17
CA LEU A 244 -9.95 -1.47 -21.26
C LEU A 244 -8.81 -0.67 -21.92
N TYR A 245 -9.05 0.59 -22.29
CA TYR A 245 -8.00 1.43 -22.89
C TYR A 245 -6.87 1.77 -21.92
N PHE A 246 -7.22 2.00 -20.67
CA PHE A 246 -6.21 2.20 -19.62
C PHE A 246 -5.35 0.96 -19.42
N ASP A 247 -5.96 -0.20 -19.36
CA ASP A 247 -5.25 -1.47 -19.14
C ASP A 247 -4.36 -1.85 -20.33
N ILE A 248 -4.76 -1.51 -21.56
CA ILE A 248 -3.87 -1.65 -22.73
C ILE A 248 -2.59 -0.84 -22.51
N GLY A 249 -2.69 0.43 -22.16
CA GLY A 249 -1.52 1.28 -21.89
C GLY A 249 -0.71 0.81 -20.68
N ARG A 250 -1.38 0.43 -19.59
CA ARG A 250 -0.75 -0.08 -18.37
C ARG A 250 0.01 -1.37 -18.63
N ILE A 251 -0.61 -2.35 -19.30
CA ILE A 251 0.03 -3.64 -19.58
C ILE A 251 1.17 -3.46 -20.58
N ALA A 252 1.00 -2.62 -21.61
CA ALA A 252 2.07 -2.29 -22.55
C ALA A 252 3.28 -1.66 -21.83
N PHE A 253 3.05 -0.73 -20.89
CA PHE A 253 4.11 -0.17 -20.07
C PHE A 253 4.78 -1.22 -19.17
N LEU A 254 4.03 -2.11 -18.54
CA LEU A 254 4.58 -3.20 -17.74
C LEU A 254 5.46 -4.16 -18.58
N GLN A 255 5.10 -4.42 -19.82
CA GLN A 255 5.96 -5.20 -20.73
C GLN A 255 7.22 -4.43 -21.14
N ALA A 256 7.10 -3.12 -21.36
CA ALA A 256 8.27 -2.29 -21.64
C ALA A 256 9.24 -2.23 -20.45
N ASN A 257 8.73 -2.28 -19.20
CA ASN A 257 9.55 -2.37 -17.99
C ASN A 257 10.49 -3.55 -18.00
N VAL A 258 10.06 -4.71 -18.49
CA VAL A 258 10.91 -5.91 -18.56
C VAL A 258 12.16 -5.65 -19.42
N LEU A 259 12.03 -4.77 -20.42
CA LEU A 259 13.12 -4.44 -21.33
C LEU A 259 13.94 -3.21 -20.90
N SER A 260 13.45 -2.41 -19.96
CA SER A 260 14.05 -1.11 -19.60
C SER A 260 15.52 -1.22 -19.23
N ALA A 261 15.90 -2.10 -18.30
CA ALA A 261 17.28 -2.32 -17.88
C ALA A 261 18.16 -2.79 -19.03
N TYR A 262 17.65 -3.68 -19.91
CA TYR A 262 18.40 -4.14 -21.09
C TYR A 262 18.66 -3.01 -22.09
N VAL A 263 17.70 -2.10 -22.28
CA VAL A 263 17.88 -0.93 -23.14
C VAL A 263 18.99 -0.02 -22.61
N PHE A 264 19.00 0.25 -21.30
CA PHE A 264 20.05 1.05 -20.68
C PHE A 264 21.44 0.37 -20.78
N LEU A 265 21.47 -0.96 -20.64
CA LEU A 265 22.73 -1.77 -20.71
C LEU A 265 23.16 -2.11 -22.13
N ALA A 266 22.37 -1.82 -23.18
CA ALA A 266 22.65 -2.25 -24.53
C ALA A 266 24.08 -1.93 -25.02
N PRO A 267 24.65 -0.71 -24.79
CA PRO A 267 26.03 -0.43 -25.19
C PRO A 267 27.05 -1.30 -24.47
N ALA A 268 26.87 -1.55 -23.18
CA ALA A 268 27.76 -2.37 -22.35
C ALA A 268 27.72 -3.86 -22.76
N ILE A 269 26.54 -4.36 -23.04
CA ILE A 269 26.34 -5.76 -23.48
C ILE A 269 27.00 -5.97 -24.84
N VAL A 270 26.76 -5.06 -25.80
CA VAL A 270 27.33 -5.15 -27.16
C VAL A 270 28.86 -5.00 -27.14
N ALA A 271 29.37 -4.15 -26.24
CA ALA A 271 30.82 -3.97 -26.08
C ALA A 271 31.49 -5.12 -25.30
N GLY A 272 30.72 -6.02 -24.68
CA GLY A 272 31.24 -7.14 -23.89
C GLY A 272 31.96 -6.72 -22.60
N VAL A 273 31.62 -5.54 -22.06
CA VAL A 273 32.27 -4.99 -20.84
C VAL A 273 31.58 -5.42 -19.55
N VAL A 274 30.45 -6.12 -19.63
CA VAL A 274 29.72 -6.66 -18.49
C VAL A 274 29.64 -8.18 -18.57
N THR A 275 29.78 -8.84 -17.43
CA THR A 275 29.54 -10.28 -17.29
C THR A 275 28.06 -10.58 -17.23
N LEU A 276 27.70 -11.84 -17.40
CA LEU A 276 26.30 -12.27 -17.29
C LEU A 276 25.76 -12.04 -15.86
N GLY A 277 26.59 -12.24 -14.84
CA GLY A 277 26.24 -12.02 -13.45
C GLY A 277 26.00 -10.55 -13.13
N VAL A 278 26.93 -9.66 -13.49
CA VAL A 278 26.77 -8.22 -13.34
C VAL A 278 25.52 -7.71 -14.05
N MET A 279 25.26 -8.22 -15.28
CA MET A 279 24.04 -7.88 -16.01
C MET A 279 22.79 -8.27 -15.22
N GLN A 280 22.73 -9.47 -14.66
CA GLN A 280 21.59 -9.94 -13.88
C GLN A 280 21.41 -9.16 -12.57
N GLN A 281 22.50 -8.82 -11.87
CA GLN A 281 22.44 -7.96 -10.70
C GLN A 281 21.84 -6.59 -11.03
N ILE A 282 22.28 -5.98 -12.13
CA ILE A 282 21.76 -4.67 -12.56
C ILE A 282 20.27 -4.75 -12.91
N ILE A 283 19.85 -5.75 -13.70
CA ILE A 283 18.46 -5.93 -14.10
C ILE A 283 17.58 -6.08 -12.85
N ARG A 284 18.03 -6.87 -11.88
CA ARG A 284 17.30 -7.11 -10.65
C ARG A 284 17.26 -5.85 -9.76
N ALA A 285 18.39 -5.19 -9.53
CA ALA A 285 18.46 -3.96 -8.75
C ALA A 285 17.65 -2.83 -9.39
N PHE A 286 17.72 -2.68 -10.71
CA PHE A 286 16.94 -1.72 -11.47
C PHE A 286 15.44 -1.96 -11.28
N GLY A 287 14.99 -3.21 -11.42
CA GLY A 287 13.60 -3.58 -11.20
C GLY A 287 13.12 -3.34 -9.76
N ARG A 288 13.98 -3.52 -8.75
CA ARG A 288 13.66 -3.20 -7.34
C ARG A 288 13.46 -1.70 -7.13
N VAL A 289 14.38 -0.87 -7.63
CA VAL A 289 14.26 0.60 -7.57
C VAL A 289 13.00 1.07 -8.29
N GLU A 290 12.78 0.60 -9.50
CA GLU A 290 11.60 0.92 -10.29
C GLU A 290 10.29 0.53 -9.58
N GLY A 291 10.19 -0.70 -9.11
CA GLY A 291 9.02 -1.21 -8.39
C GLY A 291 8.68 -0.38 -7.15
N SER A 292 9.72 0.04 -6.40
CA SER A 292 9.58 0.87 -5.21
C SER A 292 9.12 2.29 -5.56
N MET A 293 9.65 2.90 -6.62
CA MET A 293 9.20 4.21 -7.08
C MET A 293 7.75 4.21 -7.56
N GLN A 294 7.31 3.12 -8.19
CA GLN A 294 5.94 2.99 -8.69
C GLN A 294 4.93 2.56 -7.62
N TYR A 295 5.40 2.26 -6.40
CA TYR A 295 4.52 1.78 -5.33
C TYR A 295 3.34 2.72 -5.05
N LEU A 296 3.59 4.02 -4.91
CA LEU A 296 2.53 5.01 -4.62
C LEU A 296 1.45 5.06 -5.71
N LEU A 297 1.86 4.88 -6.98
CA LEU A 297 0.90 4.81 -8.09
C LEU A 297 0.02 3.55 -8.01
N LYS A 298 0.64 2.41 -7.73
CA LYS A 298 -0.08 1.13 -7.57
C LYS A 298 -1.01 1.14 -6.36
N ALA A 299 -0.61 1.82 -5.29
CA ALA A 299 -1.36 1.94 -4.04
C ALA A 299 -2.45 3.04 -4.08
N TRP A 300 -2.56 3.83 -5.15
CA TRP A 300 -3.45 4.99 -5.23
C TRP A 300 -4.92 4.69 -4.87
N PRO A 301 -5.57 3.64 -5.39
CA PRO A 301 -6.94 3.30 -4.99
C PRO A 301 -7.09 3.05 -3.50
N THR A 302 -6.13 2.35 -2.91
CA THR A 302 -6.10 2.04 -1.47
C THR A 302 -5.87 3.29 -0.61
N ILE A 303 -5.08 4.26 -1.11
CA ILE A 303 -4.88 5.57 -0.45
C ILE A 303 -6.20 6.36 -0.42
N ILE A 304 -6.96 6.36 -1.52
CA ILE A 304 -8.27 7.01 -1.58
C ILE A 304 -9.26 6.34 -0.63
N GLU A 305 -9.28 5.01 -0.59
CA GLU A 305 -10.12 4.25 0.35
C GLU A 305 -9.76 4.60 1.80
N LEU A 306 -8.46 4.62 2.14
CA LEU A 306 -7.98 5.04 3.46
C LEU A 306 -8.46 6.44 3.83
N ALA A 307 -8.32 7.40 2.92
CA ALA A 307 -8.76 8.78 3.15
C ALA A 307 -10.26 8.86 3.44
N SER A 308 -11.06 8.08 2.72
CA SER A 308 -12.52 7.99 2.94
C SER A 308 -12.86 7.38 4.30
N VAL A 309 -12.26 6.24 4.64
CA VAL A 309 -12.47 5.57 5.95
C VAL A 309 -12.00 6.46 7.10
N TYR A 310 -10.82 7.07 6.97
CA TYR A 310 -10.27 8.01 7.94
C TYR A 310 -11.20 9.20 8.19
N LYS A 311 -11.72 9.82 7.13
CA LYS A 311 -12.66 10.94 7.23
C LYS A 311 -13.92 10.54 8.00
N ARG A 312 -14.52 9.38 7.66
CA ARG A 312 -15.72 8.88 8.34
C ARG A 312 -15.49 8.61 9.82
N LEU A 313 -14.39 7.93 10.17
CA LEU A 313 -14.05 7.66 11.57
C LEU A 313 -13.76 8.95 12.33
N ARG A 314 -13.07 9.91 11.73
CA ARG A 314 -12.78 11.21 12.37
C ARG A 314 -14.05 12.03 12.60
N GLU A 315 -14.97 12.07 11.64
CA GLU A 315 -16.27 12.71 11.80
C GLU A 315 -17.10 12.04 12.91
N PHE A 316 -17.04 10.72 13.00
CA PHE A 316 -17.69 9.96 14.05
C PHE A 316 -17.11 10.29 15.44
N GLU A 317 -15.78 10.26 15.58
CA GLU A 317 -15.08 10.63 16.83
C GLU A 317 -15.38 12.09 17.24
N SER A 318 -15.37 13.03 16.28
CA SER A 318 -15.68 14.45 16.58
C SER A 318 -17.11 14.64 17.06
N LYS A 319 -18.09 13.91 16.52
CA LYS A 319 -19.47 13.94 17.01
C LYS A 319 -19.61 13.36 18.41
N ILE A 320 -18.86 12.31 18.75
CA ILE A 320 -18.81 11.76 20.12
C ILE A 320 -18.24 12.80 21.07
N ASP A 321 -17.14 13.46 20.72
CA ASP A 321 -16.51 14.48 21.54
C ASP A 321 -17.44 15.68 21.79
N LEU A 322 -18.17 16.13 20.76
CA LEU A 322 -19.19 17.18 20.90
C LEU A 322 -20.30 16.78 21.87
N LEU A 323 -20.84 15.57 21.78
CA LEU A 323 -21.86 15.06 22.71
C LEU A 323 -21.33 14.96 24.14
N GLN A 324 -20.04 14.66 24.35
CA GLN A 324 -19.40 14.65 25.67
C GLN A 324 -19.31 16.05 26.26
N ILE A 325 -18.94 17.03 25.44
CA ILE A 325 -18.86 18.45 25.89
C ILE A 325 -20.26 18.98 26.25
N GLU A 326 -21.26 18.68 25.42
CA GLU A 326 -22.65 19.12 25.66
C GLU A 326 -23.22 18.54 26.96
N GLU A 327 -23.04 17.24 27.22
CA GLU A 327 -23.47 16.62 28.49
C GLU A 327 -22.73 17.19 29.71
N SER A 328 -21.43 17.45 29.55
CA SER A 328 -20.65 18.05 30.67
C SER A 328 -21.11 19.47 31.01
N SER A 329 -21.45 20.25 29.98
CA SER A 329 -21.99 21.62 30.18
C SER A 329 -23.40 21.58 30.78
N LEU A 330 -24.29 20.70 30.32
CA LEU A 330 -25.63 20.51 30.89
C LEU A 330 -25.54 20.08 32.36
N SER A 331 -24.68 19.13 32.72
CA SER A 331 -24.51 18.69 34.09
C SER A 331 -23.96 19.80 35.01
N PHE A 332 -23.10 20.68 34.46
CA PHE A 332 -22.61 21.86 35.16
C PHE A 332 -23.75 22.86 35.45
N TRP A 333 -24.59 23.16 34.43
CA TRP A 333 -25.74 24.07 34.59
C TRP A 333 -26.80 23.52 35.53
N GLU A 334 -27.07 22.20 35.53
CA GLU A 334 -28.00 21.57 36.47
C GLU A 334 -27.49 21.64 37.92
N LYS A 335 -26.18 21.39 38.14
CA LYS A 335 -25.56 21.57 39.44
C LYS A 335 -25.64 23.04 39.92
N TYR A 336 -25.36 23.95 38.98
CA TYR A 336 -25.45 25.39 39.28
C TYR A 336 -26.87 25.82 39.63
N LYS A 337 -27.88 25.33 38.87
CA LYS A 337 -29.29 25.60 39.11
C LYS A 337 -29.76 25.04 40.46
N LYS A 338 -29.38 23.78 40.79
CA LYS A 338 -29.64 23.19 42.11
C LYS A 338 -29.00 23.97 43.26
N HIS A 339 -27.79 24.44 43.04
CA HIS A 339 -27.08 25.25 44.02
C HIS A 339 -27.80 26.61 44.25
N TRP A 340 -28.21 27.26 43.16
CA TRP A 340 -28.96 28.50 43.16
C TRP A 340 -30.33 28.36 43.80
N GLU A 341 -31.10 27.30 43.53
CA GLU A 341 -32.38 27.03 44.18
C GLU A 341 -32.26 26.78 45.68
N LYS A 342 -31.17 26.17 46.10
CA LYS A 342 -30.84 25.99 47.54
C LYS A 342 -30.59 27.33 48.24
N TYR A 343 -29.91 28.25 47.60
CA TYR A 343 -29.70 29.61 48.16
C TYR A 343 -30.99 30.45 48.20
N LYS A 344 -31.86 30.31 47.18
CA LYS A 344 -33.15 31.00 47.14
C LYS A 344 -34.12 30.61 48.30
N LYS A 345 -33.99 29.40 48.83
CA LYS A 345 -34.81 28.90 49.96
C LYS A 345 -34.29 29.34 51.33
N GLN A 346 -33.14 29.95 51.39
CA GLN A 346 -32.53 30.44 52.61
C GLN A 346 -32.75 31.95 52.86
N TRP A 347 -33.38 32.63 51.93
CA TRP A 347 -33.87 33.98 51.98
C TRP A 347 -35.40 33.97 51.88
#